data_fce82e6d71a31b7e2895c92e37e851c2
#
_entry.id   fce82e6d71a31b7e2895c92e37e851c2
#
_cell.length_a   1.000
_cell.length_b   1.000
_cell.length_c   1.000
_cell.angle_alpha   90.00
_cell.angle_beta   90.00
_cell.angle_gamma   90.00
#
_symmetry.space_group_name_H-M   'P 1'
#
loop_
_entity.id
_entity.type
_entity.pdbx_description
1 polymer ?
#
loop_
_entity_poly.entity_id
_entity_poly.type
_entity_poly.pdbx_seq_one_letter_code
_entity_poly.pdbx_strand_id
1 'polypeptide(L)'
;MCSDKTVGASVGASMAKRKLTSQFLNSNLASGRYYDDGGAGLNLHVRNSGSKNWSQKIRFQGKQYELGLGSFPSVSLAEARKIAAENKSMSAKGINPKFEALAPKAIPTFVEVSEQVISLKQKEFSNEKHKAQWASTLARYAYPTLANIPVNLITVDHLLEALEPIWISKNVTARRTRSRIETVLNFAIVKKYASAPNPAIWKGNLSALLPSLPAQHDEKRMPALQLKDIHRWWLELQQRDGTGAKALKLLVLTGARSGEVRGMTWEEIQIFDQEEADQRGYVGTWTIPAHRMKAKREHRVPLTHEIFEIIRGDNQRQGLVFPSSKNTTISDMTMSALMKRMHQSDKIGFVDAKSQKPAVPHGMRSTFRDWVAENNQSREAAELQLAHKFGSAVEHAYYRSDLIDLRAELLDNWLQFLEQ
;
A
#
# COMPACT_ATOMS: atom_id res chain seq x y z
N MET A 1 59.39 -5.91 -53.54
CA MET A 1 58.40 -5.02 -54.20
C MET A 1 57.59 -4.36 -53.14
N CYS A 2 57.67 -3.04 -53.14
CA CYS A 2 57.10 -2.15 -52.16
C CYS A 2 55.53 -2.26 -52.05
N SER A 3 55.02 -2.11 -50.86
CA SER A 3 53.67 -1.63 -50.67
C SER A 3 53.63 -0.63 -49.50
N ASP A 4 53.26 0.59 -49.87
CA ASP A 4 53.12 1.74 -49.00
C ASP A 4 52.15 1.54 -47.87
N LYS A 5 52.60 1.92 -46.67
CA LYS A 5 51.72 2.17 -45.52
C LYS A 5 51.39 3.67 -45.48
N THR A 6 50.20 4.05 -45.89
CA THR A 6 49.65 5.37 -45.59
C THR A 6 49.23 5.45 -44.14
N VAL A 7 50.01 6.17 -43.34
CA VAL A 7 49.66 6.54 -41.97
C VAL A 7 48.78 7.76 -42.05
N GLY A 8 47.51 7.60 -41.71
CA GLY A 8 46.56 8.70 -41.52
C GLY A 8 46.89 9.46 -40.23
N ALA A 9 47.58 10.56 -40.33
CA ALA A 9 47.78 11.50 -39.21
C ALA A 9 46.50 12.24 -38.91
N SER A 10 45.87 11.96 -37.77
CA SER A 10 44.83 12.83 -37.20
C SER A 10 45.48 14.10 -36.65
N VAL A 11 45.40 15.18 -37.42
CA VAL A 11 45.85 16.50 -36.98
C VAL A 11 44.84 17.05 -35.98
N GLY A 12 45.05 16.79 -34.71
CA GLY A 12 44.40 17.51 -33.61
C GLY A 12 45.02 18.90 -33.49
N ALA A 13 44.50 19.88 -34.20
CA ALA A 13 44.91 21.26 -34.04
C ALA A 13 44.56 21.77 -32.64
N SER A 14 45.53 21.82 -31.74
CA SER A 14 45.46 22.52 -30.47
C SER A 14 45.41 24.04 -30.78
N MET A 15 44.19 24.62 -30.86
CA MET A 15 44.05 26.06 -31.05
C MET A 15 44.58 26.80 -29.82
N ALA A 16 45.38 27.85 -30.03
CA ALA A 16 45.98 28.67 -28.99
C ALA A 16 44.93 29.24 -28.03
N LYS A 17 45.28 29.29 -26.73
CA LYS A 17 44.44 29.94 -25.70
C LYS A 17 44.18 31.41 -26.12
N ARG A 18 42.93 31.80 -26.11
CA ARG A 18 42.47 33.14 -26.42
C ARG A 18 41.36 33.55 -25.48
N LYS A 19 41.26 34.85 -25.20
CA LYS A 19 40.13 35.40 -24.44
C LYS A 19 38.85 35.24 -25.27
N LEU A 20 37.94 34.39 -24.83
CA LEU A 20 36.65 34.23 -25.48
C LEU A 20 35.81 35.49 -25.25
N THR A 21 35.07 35.91 -26.26
CA THR A 21 34.15 37.06 -26.18
C THR A 21 32.79 36.65 -26.71
N SER A 22 31.74 37.35 -26.27
CA SER A 22 30.38 37.09 -26.73
C SER A 22 30.26 37.25 -28.26
N GLN A 23 30.94 38.18 -28.85
CA GLN A 23 30.98 38.38 -30.29
C GLN A 23 31.61 37.20 -31.01
N PHE A 24 32.73 36.64 -30.49
CA PHE A 24 33.34 35.43 -31.03
C PHE A 24 32.45 34.20 -30.90
N LEU A 25 31.74 34.05 -29.81
CA LEU A 25 30.84 32.90 -29.57
C LEU A 25 29.63 32.92 -30.51
N ASN A 26 29.17 34.10 -30.94
CA ASN A 26 28.04 34.24 -31.86
C ASN A 26 28.49 34.13 -33.33
N SER A 27 29.79 34.10 -33.64
CA SER A 27 30.26 33.86 -35.00
C SER A 27 30.10 32.39 -35.43
N ASN A 28 30.25 32.16 -36.75
CA ASN A 28 30.23 30.80 -37.29
C ASN A 28 31.61 30.13 -36.99
N LEU A 29 31.62 29.25 -35.99
CA LEU A 29 32.82 28.57 -35.51
C LEU A 29 32.94 27.20 -36.17
N ALA A 30 34.12 26.87 -36.66
CA ALA A 30 34.42 25.51 -37.10
C ALA A 30 34.32 24.51 -35.92
N SER A 31 34.04 23.22 -36.23
CA SER A 31 34.06 22.19 -35.19
C SER A 31 35.43 22.09 -34.53
N GLY A 32 35.43 22.00 -33.19
CA GLY A 32 36.68 21.99 -32.43
C GLY A 32 36.53 22.48 -31.00
N ARG A 33 37.65 22.60 -30.27
CA ARG A 33 37.69 23.07 -28.89
C ARG A 33 38.39 24.44 -28.80
N TYR A 34 37.70 25.39 -28.24
CA TYR A 34 38.18 26.78 -28.05
C TYR A 34 38.39 27.02 -26.55
N TYR A 35 39.65 27.15 -26.14
CA TYR A 35 40.03 27.31 -24.75
C TYR A 35 40.00 28.79 -24.34
N ASP A 36 39.38 29.09 -23.18
CA ASP A 36 39.41 30.42 -22.58
C ASP A 36 40.74 30.65 -21.86
N ASP A 37 41.32 31.85 -22.02
CA ASP A 37 42.57 32.21 -21.37
C ASP A 37 42.43 32.56 -19.88
N GLY A 38 41.20 32.61 -19.36
CA GLY A 38 40.89 32.89 -17.95
C GLY A 38 41.40 31.88 -16.93
N GLY A 39 42.20 30.90 -17.33
CA GLY A 39 43.00 30.04 -16.47
C GLY A 39 42.25 28.97 -15.68
N ALA A 40 40.93 28.87 -15.77
CA ALA A 40 40.12 27.90 -15.03
C ALA A 40 39.92 26.54 -15.77
N GLY A 41 40.57 26.32 -16.94
CA GLY A 41 40.39 25.14 -17.77
C GLY A 41 39.09 25.14 -18.59
N LEU A 42 38.41 26.26 -18.66
CA LEU A 42 37.16 26.44 -19.42
C LEU A 42 37.44 26.33 -20.93
N ASN A 43 36.59 25.63 -21.65
CA ASN A 43 36.60 25.56 -23.10
C ASN A 43 35.19 25.42 -23.66
N LEU A 44 35.01 25.92 -24.89
CA LEU A 44 33.80 25.68 -25.69
C LEU A 44 34.09 24.55 -26.67
N HIS A 45 33.27 23.52 -26.68
CA HIS A 45 33.31 22.47 -27.65
C HIS A 45 32.20 22.66 -28.69
N VAL A 46 32.62 22.94 -29.93
CA VAL A 46 31.75 23.07 -31.09
C VAL A 46 31.73 21.73 -31.82
N ARG A 47 30.57 21.11 -31.94
CA ARG A 47 30.42 19.84 -32.66
C ARG A 47 30.22 20.07 -34.15
N ASN A 48 30.35 18.99 -34.96
CA ASN A 48 30.09 19.06 -36.41
C ASN A 48 28.63 19.48 -36.73
N SER A 49 27.70 19.22 -35.78
CA SER A 49 26.30 19.70 -35.88
C SER A 49 26.14 21.20 -35.62
N GLY A 50 27.20 21.94 -35.33
CA GLY A 50 27.13 23.36 -34.94
C GLY A 50 26.73 23.58 -33.47
N SER A 51 26.41 22.53 -32.70
CA SER A 51 26.08 22.68 -31.29
C SER A 51 27.29 23.08 -30.45
N LYS A 52 27.10 24.06 -29.54
CA LYS A 52 28.17 24.67 -28.73
C LYS A 52 27.94 24.29 -27.26
N ASN A 53 28.88 23.58 -26.64
CA ASN A 53 28.78 23.13 -25.26
C ASN A 53 29.99 23.57 -24.44
N TRP A 54 29.75 24.08 -23.26
CA TRP A 54 30.77 24.40 -22.30
C TRP A 54 31.30 23.16 -21.62
N SER A 55 32.65 23.04 -21.54
CA SER A 55 33.32 22.05 -20.71
C SER A 55 34.53 22.68 -19.99
N GLN A 56 34.91 22.04 -18.89
CA GLN A 56 36.06 22.43 -18.09
C GLN A 56 36.98 21.24 -17.87
N LYS A 57 38.28 21.43 -18.13
CA LYS A 57 39.30 20.45 -17.74
C LYS A 57 39.88 20.86 -16.39
N ILE A 58 39.76 20.00 -15.39
CA ILE A 58 40.25 20.21 -14.04
C ILE A 58 41.12 19.03 -13.59
N ARG A 59 42.17 19.29 -12.83
CA ARG A 59 43.00 18.26 -12.22
C ARG A 59 42.72 18.19 -10.73
N PHE A 60 42.44 16.98 -10.23
CA PHE A 60 42.20 16.70 -8.83
C PHE A 60 42.95 15.43 -8.40
N GLN A 61 43.78 15.55 -7.36
CA GLN A 61 44.62 14.43 -6.85
C GLN A 61 45.37 13.69 -7.96
N GLY A 62 46.01 14.44 -8.84
CA GLY A 62 46.83 13.88 -9.96
C GLY A 62 45.99 13.40 -11.16
N LYS A 63 44.70 13.19 -11.05
CA LYS A 63 43.82 12.76 -12.14
C LYS A 63 43.14 13.95 -12.83
N GLN A 64 43.02 13.86 -14.15
CA GLN A 64 42.32 14.89 -14.94
C GLN A 64 40.87 14.48 -15.17
N TYR A 65 39.93 15.44 -14.92
CA TYR A 65 38.53 15.28 -15.15
C TYR A 65 38.04 16.31 -16.17
N GLU A 66 37.04 15.94 -16.96
CA GLU A 66 36.31 16.87 -17.82
C GLU A 66 34.88 16.98 -17.30
N LEU A 67 34.46 18.22 -17.05
CA LEU A 67 33.16 18.58 -16.51
C LEU A 67 32.35 19.29 -17.59
N GLY A 68 31.13 18.83 -17.88
CA GLY A 68 30.17 19.57 -18.71
C GLY A 68 29.53 20.68 -17.89
N LEU A 69 29.54 21.92 -18.43
CA LEU A 69 28.97 23.09 -17.73
C LEU A 69 27.68 23.62 -18.37
N GLY A 70 27.19 22.95 -19.41
CA GLY A 70 25.96 23.33 -20.11
C GLY A 70 26.18 23.76 -21.57
N SER A 71 25.09 24.10 -22.27
CA SER A 71 25.14 24.51 -23.68
C SER A 71 25.07 26.03 -23.82
N PHE A 72 25.82 26.58 -24.80
CA PHE A 72 25.63 27.95 -25.24
C PHE A 72 24.50 28.02 -26.28
N PRO A 73 23.59 29.02 -26.23
CA PRO A 73 23.60 30.21 -25.36
C PRO A 73 22.89 30.05 -24.00
N SER A 74 22.30 28.87 -23.68
CA SER A 74 21.56 28.65 -22.41
C SER A 74 22.41 28.95 -21.17
N VAL A 75 23.70 28.67 -21.22
CA VAL A 75 24.68 29.09 -20.25
C VAL A 75 25.57 30.17 -20.93
N SER A 76 25.53 31.38 -20.44
CA SER A 76 26.33 32.51 -20.94
C SER A 76 27.83 32.30 -20.65
N LEU A 77 28.68 33.04 -21.34
CA LEU A 77 30.13 33.04 -21.09
C LEU A 77 30.46 33.46 -19.64
N ALA A 78 29.73 34.47 -19.11
CA ALA A 78 29.93 34.94 -17.74
C ALA A 78 29.58 33.85 -16.71
N GLU A 79 28.49 33.18 -16.90
CA GLU A 79 28.06 32.04 -16.06
C GLU A 79 29.04 30.86 -16.16
N ALA A 80 29.46 30.50 -17.40
CA ALA A 80 30.46 29.45 -17.59
C ALA A 80 31.77 29.72 -16.86
N ARG A 81 32.25 30.99 -16.90
CA ARG A 81 33.43 31.43 -16.16
C ARG A 81 33.23 31.35 -14.66
N LYS A 82 32.07 31.78 -14.16
CA LYS A 82 31.74 31.73 -12.74
C LYS A 82 31.76 30.27 -12.25
N ILE A 83 31.05 29.36 -12.93
CA ILE A 83 31.02 27.94 -12.60
C ILE A 83 32.43 27.33 -12.65
N ALA A 84 33.23 27.69 -13.66
CA ALA A 84 34.58 27.16 -13.80
C ALA A 84 35.51 27.66 -12.67
N ALA A 85 35.34 28.90 -12.21
CA ALA A 85 36.09 29.45 -11.08
C ALA A 85 35.69 28.78 -9.75
N GLU A 86 34.42 28.58 -9.53
CA GLU A 86 33.87 27.84 -8.36
C GLU A 86 34.43 26.40 -8.30
N ASN A 87 34.38 25.66 -9.40
CA ASN A 87 34.92 24.31 -9.48
C ASN A 87 36.45 24.30 -9.19
N LYS A 88 37.19 25.29 -9.66
CA LYS A 88 38.64 25.42 -9.37
C LYS A 88 38.86 25.70 -7.89
N SER A 89 38.08 26.55 -7.29
CA SER A 89 38.11 26.84 -5.84
C SER A 89 37.83 25.59 -5.01
N MET A 90 36.77 24.81 -5.38
CA MET A 90 36.45 23.54 -4.72
C MET A 90 37.62 22.56 -4.80
N SER A 91 38.22 22.39 -5.99
CA SER A 91 39.37 21.54 -6.18
C SER A 91 40.56 21.92 -5.30
N ALA A 92 40.81 23.25 -5.17
CA ALA A 92 41.87 23.76 -4.30
C ALA A 92 41.61 23.50 -2.80
N LYS A 93 40.32 23.39 -2.40
CA LYS A 93 39.88 23.03 -1.04
C LYS A 93 39.88 21.52 -0.79
N GLY A 94 40.34 20.69 -1.73
CA GLY A 94 40.35 19.24 -1.59
C GLY A 94 39.01 18.57 -1.91
N ILE A 95 38.06 19.29 -2.50
CA ILE A 95 36.74 18.80 -2.88
C ILE A 95 36.73 18.49 -4.39
N ASN A 96 36.33 17.28 -4.80
CA ASN A 96 36.27 16.94 -6.22
C ASN A 96 34.97 17.47 -6.85
N PRO A 97 35.01 18.48 -7.76
CA PRO A 97 33.81 19.11 -8.31
C PRO A 97 32.91 18.15 -9.10
N LYS A 98 33.47 17.05 -9.65
CA LYS A 98 32.69 16.05 -10.34
C LYS A 98 31.74 15.28 -9.40
N PHE A 99 32.17 15.07 -8.16
CA PHE A 99 31.40 14.38 -7.16
C PHE A 99 30.58 15.35 -6.30
N GLU A 100 30.99 16.61 -6.20
CA GLU A 100 30.22 17.67 -5.53
C GLU A 100 28.96 18.05 -6.31
N ALA A 101 29.01 18.03 -7.65
CA ALA A 101 27.79 18.14 -8.48
C ALA A 101 26.83 16.93 -8.29
N LEU A 102 27.34 15.86 -7.69
CA LEU A 102 26.60 14.67 -7.21
C LEU A 102 26.42 14.69 -5.68
N ALA A 103 26.96 15.72 -4.98
CA ALA A 103 26.86 15.86 -3.53
C ALA A 103 25.40 16.16 -3.11
N PRO A 104 24.98 15.64 -1.96
CA PRO A 104 23.59 15.60 -1.62
C PRO A 104 23.00 17.02 -1.58
N LYS A 105 21.94 17.23 -2.34
CA LYS A 105 20.89 18.19 -1.98
C LYS A 105 20.68 18.10 -0.48
N ALA A 106 20.41 19.22 0.17
CA ALA A 106 20.15 19.27 1.62
C ALA A 106 19.42 17.99 2.08
N ILE A 107 19.95 17.33 3.11
CA ILE A 107 19.39 16.06 3.58
C ILE A 107 17.92 16.30 3.90
N PRO A 108 17.01 15.56 3.28
CA PRO A 108 15.59 15.82 3.42
C PRO A 108 15.11 15.51 4.84
N THR A 109 14.09 16.21 5.27
CA THR A 109 13.39 15.98 6.52
C THR A 109 12.57 14.70 6.50
N PHE A 110 12.15 14.24 7.66
CA PHE A 110 11.30 13.04 7.78
C PHE A 110 9.99 13.17 6.98
N VAL A 111 9.35 14.34 7.02
CA VAL A 111 8.10 14.56 6.27
C VAL A 111 8.34 14.46 4.77
N GLU A 112 9.37 15.07 4.24
CA GLU A 112 9.70 15.04 2.79
C GLU A 112 10.00 13.62 2.30
N VAL A 113 10.70 12.80 3.10
CA VAL A 113 10.95 11.39 2.77
C VAL A 113 9.69 10.57 2.91
N SER A 114 8.88 10.82 3.94
CA SER A 114 7.62 10.08 4.14
C SER A 114 6.62 10.31 3.01
N GLU A 115 6.54 11.50 2.45
CA GLU A 115 5.70 11.82 1.29
C GLU A 115 6.12 11.04 0.04
N GLN A 116 7.44 10.91 -0.18
CA GLN A 116 7.96 10.07 -1.27
C GLN A 116 7.56 8.59 -1.08
N VAL A 117 7.70 8.06 0.14
CA VAL A 117 7.31 6.69 0.46
C VAL A 117 5.80 6.48 0.34
N ILE A 118 4.99 7.43 0.83
CA ILE A 118 3.52 7.37 0.70
C ILE A 118 3.12 7.34 -0.78
N SER A 119 3.72 8.21 -1.61
CA SER A 119 3.45 8.23 -3.05
C SER A 119 3.77 6.90 -3.74
N LEU A 120 4.88 6.25 -3.37
CA LEU A 120 5.23 4.92 -3.88
C LEU A 120 4.22 3.86 -3.41
N LYS A 121 3.89 3.86 -2.11
CA LYS A 121 2.93 2.91 -1.52
C LYS A 121 1.51 3.08 -2.05
N GLN A 122 1.09 4.30 -2.40
CA GLN A 122 -0.20 4.56 -3.04
C GLN A 122 -0.35 3.84 -4.39
N LYS A 123 0.73 3.62 -5.13
CA LYS A 123 0.72 2.86 -6.39
C LYS A 123 0.58 1.35 -6.17
N GLU A 124 1.06 0.84 -5.03
CA GLU A 124 1.00 -0.57 -4.68
C GLU A 124 -0.37 -1.00 -4.11
N PHE A 125 -1.05 -0.10 -3.40
CA PHE A 125 -2.28 -0.44 -2.71
C PHE A 125 -3.51 -0.25 -3.60
N SER A 126 -4.34 -1.27 -3.67
CA SER A 126 -5.65 -1.23 -4.33
C SER A 126 -6.75 -0.62 -3.46
N ASN A 127 -6.55 -0.47 -2.15
CA ASN A 127 -7.57 0.00 -1.19
C ASN A 127 -7.28 1.44 -0.76
N GLU A 128 -8.16 2.37 -1.14
CA GLU A 128 -8.05 3.81 -0.84
C GLU A 128 -8.02 4.09 0.68
N LYS A 129 -8.79 3.33 1.50
CA LYS A 129 -8.71 3.47 2.97
C LYS A 129 -7.32 3.13 3.51
N HIS A 130 -6.66 2.13 2.93
CA HIS A 130 -5.31 1.74 3.34
C HIS A 130 -4.29 2.80 2.94
N LYS A 131 -4.45 3.42 1.77
CA LYS A 131 -3.64 4.59 1.34
C LYS A 131 -3.78 5.75 2.33
N ALA A 132 -5.02 6.14 2.63
CA ALA A 132 -5.31 7.24 3.56
C ALA A 132 -4.79 6.96 4.98
N GLN A 133 -4.84 5.71 5.46
CA GLN A 133 -4.32 5.32 6.76
C GLN A 133 -2.81 5.48 6.90
N TRP A 134 -2.03 5.32 5.83
CA TRP A 134 -0.58 5.55 5.88
C TRP A 134 -0.28 7.00 6.23
N ALA A 135 -0.83 7.93 5.46
CA ALA A 135 -0.64 9.36 5.66
C ALA A 135 -1.17 9.82 7.02
N SER A 136 -2.43 9.50 7.33
CA SER A 136 -3.07 9.95 8.58
C SER A 136 -2.40 9.40 9.84
N THR A 137 -1.85 8.19 9.80
CA THR A 137 -1.16 7.62 10.97
C THR A 137 0.18 8.30 11.19
N LEU A 138 0.97 8.53 10.13
CA LEU A 138 2.23 9.27 10.26
C LEU A 138 1.98 10.72 10.69
N ALA A 139 1.00 11.39 10.09
CA ALA A 139 0.63 12.76 10.45
C ALA A 139 0.23 12.88 11.92
N ARG A 140 -0.52 11.92 12.45
CA ARG A 140 -1.04 11.98 13.82
C ARG A 140 -0.03 11.59 14.88
N TYR A 141 0.87 10.63 14.60
CA TYR A 141 1.69 9.99 15.64
C TYR A 141 3.20 10.10 15.42
N ALA A 142 3.65 10.39 14.22
CA ALA A 142 5.07 10.53 13.91
C ALA A 142 5.47 12.00 13.66
N TYR A 143 4.67 12.75 12.90
CA TYR A 143 5.03 14.12 12.53
C TYR A 143 5.13 15.10 13.71
N PRO A 144 4.35 15.02 14.79
CA PRO A 144 4.52 15.93 15.91
C PRO A 144 5.95 15.97 16.45
N THR A 145 6.66 14.83 16.41
CA THR A 145 8.07 14.74 16.87
C THR A 145 9.06 14.78 15.70
N LEU A 146 8.79 14.07 14.59
CA LEU A 146 9.80 13.76 13.59
C LEU A 146 9.76 14.65 12.34
N ALA A 147 8.66 15.34 12.04
CA ALA A 147 8.41 15.92 10.72
C ALA A 147 9.57 16.76 10.17
N ASN A 148 10.10 17.67 10.99
CA ASN A 148 11.10 18.65 10.60
C ASN A 148 12.55 18.21 10.83
N ILE A 149 12.76 16.99 11.38
CA ILE A 149 14.11 16.49 11.66
C ILE A 149 14.68 15.91 10.35
N PRO A 150 15.89 16.34 9.92
CA PRO A 150 16.63 15.69 8.84
C PRO A 150 16.78 14.19 9.14
N VAL A 151 16.51 13.33 8.14
CA VAL A 151 16.42 11.88 8.39
C VAL A 151 17.70 11.23 8.91
N ASN A 152 18.85 11.85 8.68
CA ASN A 152 20.14 11.39 9.22
C ASN A 152 20.37 11.75 10.69
N LEU A 153 19.55 12.63 11.25
CA LEU A 153 19.64 13.09 12.66
C LEU A 153 18.59 12.43 13.55
N ILE A 154 17.73 11.57 12.99
CA ILE A 154 16.72 10.86 13.78
C ILE A 154 17.39 9.78 14.60
N THR A 155 17.22 9.86 15.92
CA THR A 155 17.76 8.93 16.92
C THR A 155 16.67 8.03 17.49
N VAL A 156 17.07 7.04 18.28
CA VAL A 156 16.16 6.18 19.04
C VAL A 156 15.31 7.00 20.01
N ASP A 157 15.86 8.04 20.64
CA ASP A 157 15.13 8.88 21.60
C ASP A 157 13.96 9.62 20.95
N HIS A 158 14.15 10.15 19.74
CA HIS A 158 13.06 10.75 18.98
C HIS A 158 11.94 9.73 18.67
N LEU A 159 12.30 8.45 18.48
CA LEU A 159 11.30 7.39 18.24
C LEU A 159 10.56 7.00 19.49
N LEU A 160 11.24 6.97 20.65
CA LEU A 160 10.61 6.74 21.95
C LEU A 160 9.62 7.85 22.26
N GLU A 161 10.01 9.12 22.10
CA GLU A 161 9.12 10.28 22.27
C GLU A 161 7.84 10.17 21.42
N ALA A 162 7.96 9.71 20.17
CA ALA A 162 6.80 9.53 19.29
C ALA A 162 5.92 8.32 19.65
N LEU A 163 6.51 7.25 20.18
CA LEU A 163 5.82 5.96 20.34
C LEU A 163 5.34 5.68 21.77
N GLU A 164 6.05 6.08 22.80
CA GLU A 164 5.71 5.80 24.20
C GLU A 164 4.29 6.24 24.58
N PRO A 165 3.79 7.43 24.20
CA PRO A 165 2.44 7.88 24.57
C PRO A 165 1.32 6.96 24.08
N ILE A 166 1.60 6.18 23.03
CA ILE A 166 0.62 5.30 22.40
C ILE A 166 0.98 3.82 22.54
N TRP A 167 2.15 3.50 23.09
CA TRP A 167 2.69 2.14 23.03
C TRP A 167 1.80 1.11 23.74
N ILE A 168 1.36 1.42 24.94
CA ILE A 168 0.48 0.55 25.73
C ILE A 168 -0.99 0.80 25.40
N SER A 169 -1.41 2.08 25.38
CA SER A 169 -2.81 2.46 25.25
C SER A 169 -3.42 2.19 23.87
N LYS A 170 -2.58 2.20 22.81
CA LYS A 170 -2.98 1.97 21.40
C LYS A 170 -1.98 1.05 20.70
N ASN A 171 -1.70 -0.09 21.30
CA ASN A 171 -0.61 -0.99 20.92
C ASN A 171 -0.58 -1.36 19.43
N VAL A 172 -1.72 -1.70 18.81
CA VAL A 172 -1.83 -2.02 17.38
C VAL A 172 -1.44 -0.81 16.52
N THR A 173 -1.87 0.38 16.93
CA THR A 173 -1.53 1.64 16.23
C THR A 173 -0.06 1.95 16.39
N ALA A 174 0.49 1.81 17.59
CA ALA A 174 1.90 2.06 17.88
C ALA A 174 2.83 1.14 17.07
N ARG A 175 2.55 -0.15 17.02
CA ARG A 175 3.29 -1.11 16.19
C ARG A 175 3.24 -0.76 14.70
N ARG A 176 2.07 -0.35 14.20
CA ARG A 176 1.91 0.08 12.81
C ARG A 176 2.65 1.38 12.54
N THR A 177 2.60 2.35 13.46
CA THR A 177 3.34 3.62 13.36
C THR A 177 4.84 3.35 13.29
N ARG A 178 5.38 2.54 14.23
CA ARG A 178 6.79 2.14 14.23
C ARG A 178 7.19 1.49 12.90
N SER A 179 6.42 0.53 12.41
CA SER A 179 6.72 -0.15 11.14
C SER A 179 6.70 0.79 9.94
N ARG A 180 5.85 1.83 9.95
CA ARG A 180 5.84 2.86 8.91
C ARG A 180 7.04 3.77 9.00
N ILE A 181 7.42 4.20 10.21
CA ILE A 181 8.66 4.96 10.45
C ILE A 181 9.88 4.15 9.97
N GLU A 182 9.95 2.86 10.32
CA GLU A 182 11.01 1.96 9.88
C GLU A 182 11.10 1.89 8.35
N THR A 183 9.95 1.83 7.66
CA THR A 183 9.90 1.83 6.20
C THR A 183 10.42 3.15 5.61
N VAL A 184 10.07 4.30 6.18
CA VAL A 184 10.54 5.62 5.75
C VAL A 184 12.06 5.75 5.93
N LEU A 185 12.57 5.33 7.09
CA LEU A 185 14.01 5.42 7.37
C LEU A 185 14.82 4.40 6.56
N ASN A 186 14.29 3.20 6.28
CA ASN A 186 14.91 2.27 5.36
C ASN A 186 15.01 2.86 3.93
N PHE A 187 13.96 3.54 3.47
CA PHE A 187 14.01 4.24 2.19
C PHE A 187 15.08 5.34 2.19
N ALA A 188 15.19 6.11 3.28
CA ALA A 188 16.23 7.15 3.44
C ALA A 188 17.65 6.56 3.37
N ILE A 189 17.87 5.40 4.01
CA ILE A 189 19.17 4.69 4.00
C ILE A 189 19.50 4.20 2.57
N VAL A 190 18.54 3.58 1.88
CA VAL A 190 18.73 3.11 0.50
C VAL A 190 19.03 4.28 -0.45
N LYS A 191 18.38 5.44 -0.23
CA LYS A 191 18.64 6.69 -0.97
C LYS A 191 19.92 7.41 -0.56
N LYS A 192 20.65 6.90 0.44
CA LYS A 192 21.85 7.50 1.01
C LYS A 192 21.63 8.89 1.64
N TYR A 193 20.40 9.14 2.12
CA TYR A 193 20.07 10.32 2.92
C TYR A 193 20.43 10.13 4.39
N ALA A 194 20.49 8.87 4.86
CA ALA A 194 20.87 8.48 6.21
C ALA A 194 21.80 7.27 6.18
N SER A 195 22.50 7.02 7.29
CA SER A 195 23.37 5.85 7.46
C SER A 195 22.67 4.72 8.22
N ALA A 196 23.10 3.48 8.00
CA ALA A 196 22.71 2.35 8.83
C ALA A 196 23.42 2.41 10.21
N PRO A 197 22.84 1.82 11.28
CA PRO A 197 21.59 1.07 11.30
C PRO A 197 20.35 1.95 11.40
N ASN A 198 19.20 1.45 10.95
CA ASN A 198 17.91 2.14 11.11
C ASN A 198 17.48 2.15 12.58
N PRO A 199 17.27 3.32 13.21
CA PRO A 199 16.90 3.41 14.61
C PRO A 199 15.49 2.86 14.93
N ALA A 200 14.62 2.67 13.92
CA ALA A 200 13.27 2.13 14.09
C ALA A 200 13.19 0.60 14.06
N ILE A 201 14.30 -0.11 13.91
CA ILE A 201 14.33 -1.58 13.96
C ILE A 201 13.81 -2.06 15.32
N TRP A 202 12.93 -3.07 15.29
CA TRP A 202 12.37 -3.64 16.50
C TRP A 202 13.36 -4.57 17.19
N LYS A 203 13.76 -5.66 16.50
CA LYS A 203 14.59 -6.72 17.09
C LYS A 203 16.01 -6.23 17.34
N GLY A 204 16.46 -6.36 18.59
CA GLY A 204 17.81 -5.95 18.99
C GLY A 204 18.02 -4.44 19.14
N ASN A 205 16.95 -3.63 19.05
CA ASN A 205 17.00 -2.19 19.25
C ASN A 205 15.79 -1.74 20.11
N LEU A 206 14.71 -1.25 19.53
CA LEU A 206 13.53 -0.74 20.27
C LEU A 206 12.90 -1.80 21.21
N SER A 207 13.06 -3.09 20.91
CA SER A 207 12.62 -4.17 21.80
C SER A 207 13.31 -4.22 23.16
N ALA A 208 14.44 -3.56 23.31
CA ALA A 208 15.14 -3.46 24.60
C ALA A 208 14.65 -2.27 25.46
N LEU A 209 13.99 -1.30 24.82
CA LEU A 209 13.60 -0.03 25.44
C LEU A 209 12.08 0.09 25.65
N LEU A 210 11.29 -0.51 24.78
CA LEU A 210 9.84 -0.49 24.87
C LEU A 210 9.32 -1.80 25.49
N PRO A 211 8.33 -1.73 26.40
CA PRO A 211 7.78 -2.91 27.02
C PRO A 211 7.24 -3.91 25.99
N SER A 212 7.43 -5.20 26.27
CA SER A 212 6.82 -6.26 25.50
C SER A 212 5.30 -6.14 25.59
N LEU A 213 4.66 -5.97 24.45
CA LEU A 213 3.20 -5.97 24.36
C LEU A 213 2.69 -7.43 24.30
N PRO A 214 1.53 -7.73 24.89
CA PRO A 214 0.93 -9.05 24.80
C PRO A 214 0.96 -9.58 23.36
N ALA A 215 1.21 -10.87 23.22
CA ALA A 215 1.24 -11.51 21.92
C ALA A 215 -0.10 -11.28 21.19
N GLN A 216 -0.07 -10.84 19.94
CA GLN A 216 -1.28 -10.56 19.14
C GLN A 216 -2.20 -11.79 18.91
N HIS A 217 -1.84 -12.96 19.46
CA HIS A 217 -2.63 -14.18 19.24
C HIS A 217 -4.05 -14.08 19.81
N ASP A 218 -4.23 -13.42 20.94
CA ASP A 218 -5.56 -13.26 21.54
C ASP A 218 -6.33 -12.02 21.01
N GLU A 219 -5.62 -10.98 20.54
CA GLU A 219 -6.27 -9.78 19.95
C GLU A 219 -6.69 -9.95 18.48
N LYS A 220 -6.21 -11.00 17.80
CA LYS A 220 -6.58 -11.26 16.39
C LYS A 220 -7.95 -11.87 16.22
N ARG A 221 -8.51 -12.46 17.27
CA ARG A 221 -9.86 -13.05 17.21
C ARG A 221 -10.88 -11.94 17.38
N MET A 222 -11.77 -11.82 16.41
CA MET A 222 -12.90 -10.89 16.53
C MET A 222 -13.92 -11.49 17.50
N PRO A 223 -14.48 -10.67 18.42
CA PRO A 223 -15.50 -11.14 19.34
C PRO A 223 -16.62 -11.88 18.60
N ALA A 224 -16.81 -13.15 18.92
CA ALA A 224 -17.78 -14.05 18.30
C ALA A 224 -18.97 -14.28 19.21
N LEU A 225 -20.14 -14.37 18.62
CA LEU A 225 -21.34 -14.75 19.36
C LEU A 225 -21.26 -16.26 19.74
N GLN A 226 -21.67 -16.59 20.95
CA GLN A 226 -21.69 -17.98 21.41
C GLN A 226 -22.88 -18.73 20.80
N LEU A 227 -22.74 -20.03 20.51
CA LEU A 227 -23.81 -20.83 19.92
C LEU A 227 -25.06 -20.87 20.81
N LYS A 228 -24.89 -20.93 22.14
CA LYS A 228 -26.01 -20.90 23.09
C LYS A 228 -26.86 -19.62 23.03
N ASP A 229 -26.31 -18.52 22.50
CA ASP A 229 -27.00 -17.24 22.41
C ASP A 229 -27.51 -16.94 20.99
N ILE A 230 -27.20 -17.83 20.00
CA ILE A 230 -27.41 -17.53 18.59
C ILE A 230 -28.89 -17.47 18.22
N HIS A 231 -29.71 -18.38 18.75
CA HIS A 231 -31.15 -18.40 18.48
C HIS A 231 -31.82 -17.11 18.96
N ARG A 232 -31.58 -16.73 20.23
CA ARG A 232 -32.09 -15.49 20.82
C ARG A 232 -31.63 -14.25 20.02
N TRP A 233 -30.37 -14.24 19.61
CA TRP A 233 -29.81 -13.16 18.79
C TRP A 233 -30.45 -13.12 17.39
N TRP A 234 -30.67 -14.29 16.78
CA TRP A 234 -31.29 -14.40 15.47
C TRP A 234 -32.74 -13.92 15.49
N LEU A 235 -33.52 -14.32 16.48
CA LEU A 235 -34.89 -13.86 16.69
C LEU A 235 -34.95 -12.31 16.84
N GLU A 236 -34.03 -11.74 17.61
CA GLU A 236 -33.92 -10.29 17.74
C GLU A 236 -33.57 -9.61 16.40
N LEU A 237 -32.70 -10.20 15.59
CA LEU A 237 -32.36 -9.70 14.26
C LEU A 237 -33.56 -9.80 13.30
N GLN A 238 -34.35 -10.85 13.39
CA GLN A 238 -35.55 -11.02 12.57
C GLN A 238 -36.57 -9.90 12.78
N GLN A 239 -36.63 -9.34 14.00
CA GLN A 239 -37.50 -8.19 14.34
C GLN A 239 -36.97 -6.85 13.81
N ARG A 240 -35.78 -6.83 13.18
CA ARG A 240 -35.17 -5.60 12.68
C ARG A 240 -35.38 -5.45 11.18
N ASP A 241 -35.77 -4.25 10.79
CA ASP A 241 -36.00 -3.84 9.40
C ASP A 241 -34.91 -2.92 8.86
N GLY A 242 -34.98 -2.68 7.55
CA GLY A 242 -34.13 -1.78 6.80
C GLY A 242 -32.87 -2.44 6.22
N THR A 243 -32.20 -1.70 5.35
CA THR A 243 -31.07 -2.18 4.55
C THR A 243 -29.93 -2.79 5.40
N GLY A 244 -29.66 -2.18 6.56
CA GLY A 244 -28.61 -2.68 7.47
C GLY A 244 -28.96 -4.03 8.10
N ALA A 245 -30.22 -4.27 8.42
CA ALA A 245 -30.70 -5.55 8.96
C ALA A 245 -30.67 -6.66 7.88
N LYS A 246 -31.18 -6.37 6.69
CA LYS A 246 -31.10 -7.28 5.53
C LYS A 246 -29.65 -7.66 5.21
N ALA A 247 -28.74 -6.67 5.17
CA ALA A 247 -27.32 -6.91 4.94
C ALA A 247 -26.68 -7.77 6.04
N LEU A 248 -27.07 -7.58 7.32
CA LEU A 248 -26.56 -8.38 8.43
C LEU A 248 -27.14 -9.82 8.39
N LYS A 249 -28.42 -9.99 8.07
CA LYS A 249 -29.03 -11.32 7.85
C LYS A 249 -28.27 -12.09 6.76
N LEU A 250 -28.04 -11.46 5.61
CA LEU A 250 -27.27 -12.07 4.52
C LEU A 250 -25.84 -12.44 4.95
N LEU A 251 -25.15 -11.54 5.68
CA LEU A 251 -23.80 -11.80 6.19
C LEU A 251 -23.77 -13.06 7.07
N VAL A 252 -24.73 -13.20 7.97
CA VAL A 252 -24.80 -14.34 8.90
C VAL A 252 -25.10 -15.63 8.17
N LEU A 253 -26.06 -15.64 7.29
CA LEU A 253 -26.47 -16.82 6.52
C LEU A 253 -25.37 -17.30 5.58
N THR A 254 -24.70 -16.38 4.87
CA THR A 254 -23.69 -16.74 3.88
C THR A 254 -22.28 -16.86 4.44
N GLY A 255 -22.02 -16.32 5.62
CA GLY A 255 -20.67 -16.16 6.15
C GLY A 255 -19.78 -15.23 5.32
N ALA A 256 -20.30 -14.43 4.40
CA ALA A 256 -19.56 -13.48 3.61
C ALA A 256 -18.97 -12.34 4.46
N ARG A 257 -17.93 -11.65 3.97
CA ARG A 257 -17.35 -10.51 4.71
C ARG A 257 -18.21 -9.26 4.57
N SER A 258 -18.20 -8.41 5.60
CA SER A 258 -18.97 -7.15 5.59
C SER A 258 -18.76 -6.31 4.33
N GLY A 259 -17.52 -6.25 3.82
CA GLY A 259 -17.20 -5.51 2.59
C GLY A 259 -17.77 -6.17 1.33
N GLU A 260 -17.85 -7.49 1.31
CA GLU A 260 -18.43 -8.27 0.22
C GLU A 260 -19.95 -8.05 0.15
N VAL A 261 -20.64 -8.19 1.28
CA VAL A 261 -22.10 -7.94 1.37
C VAL A 261 -22.47 -6.49 1.03
N ARG A 262 -21.78 -5.52 1.64
CA ARG A 262 -22.09 -4.09 1.43
C ARG A 262 -21.92 -3.63 -0.02
N GLY A 263 -21.00 -4.23 -0.74
CA GLY A 263 -20.75 -3.90 -2.14
C GLY A 263 -21.39 -4.89 -3.11
N MET A 264 -22.30 -5.75 -2.67
CA MET A 264 -23.04 -6.68 -3.53
C MET A 264 -23.88 -5.91 -4.54
N THR A 265 -23.80 -6.31 -5.80
CA THR A 265 -24.60 -5.72 -6.88
C THR A 265 -25.44 -6.80 -7.57
N TRP A 266 -26.51 -6.35 -8.23
CA TRP A 266 -27.40 -7.26 -8.97
C TRP A 266 -26.70 -7.92 -10.15
N GLU A 267 -25.72 -7.28 -10.74
CA GLU A 267 -24.90 -7.83 -11.83
C GLU A 267 -24.02 -9.01 -11.41
N GLU A 268 -23.83 -9.21 -10.10
CA GLU A 268 -23.13 -10.35 -9.52
C GLU A 268 -24.04 -11.56 -9.26
N ILE A 269 -25.34 -11.42 -9.47
CA ILE A 269 -26.35 -12.44 -9.14
C ILE A 269 -26.85 -13.10 -10.41
N GLN A 270 -26.71 -14.41 -10.47
CA GLN A 270 -27.37 -15.27 -11.45
C GLN A 270 -28.55 -15.97 -10.79
N ILE A 271 -29.76 -15.81 -11.34
CA ILE A 271 -30.94 -16.53 -10.89
C ILE A 271 -31.23 -17.61 -11.93
N PHE A 272 -31.51 -18.79 -11.48
CA PHE A 272 -31.85 -19.96 -12.28
C PHE A 272 -33.33 -19.91 -12.67
N ASP A 273 -33.70 -20.61 -13.74
CA ASP A 273 -35.09 -20.92 -13.99
C ASP A 273 -35.60 -21.94 -12.96
N GLN A 274 -36.92 -22.21 -12.95
CA GLN A 274 -37.53 -23.05 -11.96
C GLN A 274 -37.03 -24.51 -12.04
N GLU A 275 -36.82 -25.03 -13.24
CA GLU A 275 -36.37 -26.42 -13.44
C GLU A 275 -34.92 -26.58 -12.91
N GLU A 276 -34.03 -25.69 -13.24
CA GLU A 276 -32.65 -25.70 -12.73
C GLU A 276 -32.59 -25.48 -11.21
N ALA A 277 -33.41 -24.58 -10.65
CA ALA A 277 -33.49 -24.37 -9.22
C ALA A 277 -33.97 -25.61 -8.47
N ASP A 278 -35.02 -26.30 -8.97
CA ASP A 278 -35.56 -27.55 -8.38
C ASP A 278 -34.53 -28.68 -8.44
N GLN A 279 -33.78 -28.80 -9.53
CA GLN A 279 -32.71 -29.80 -9.66
C GLN A 279 -31.54 -29.58 -8.71
N ARG A 280 -31.18 -28.31 -8.46
CA ARG A 280 -30.03 -27.95 -7.62
C ARG A 280 -30.35 -27.82 -6.14
N GLY A 281 -31.62 -27.57 -5.80
CA GLY A 281 -32.05 -27.26 -4.45
C GLY A 281 -31.71 -25.81 -3.97
N TYR A 282 -31.32 -24.91 -4.88
CA TYR A 282 -31.12 -23.49 -4.58
C TYR A 282 -31.40 -22.63 -5.82
N VAL A 283 -31.78 -21.36 -5.62
CA VAL A 283 -32.42 -20.53 -6.66
C VAL A 283 -31.43 -19.73 -7.53
N GLY A 284 -30.16 -19.75 -7.21
CA GLY A 284 -29.17 -19.00 -7.97
C GLY A 284 -27.81 -18.93 -7.31
N THR A 285 -26.92 -18.09 -7.87
CA THR A 285 -25.59 -17.90 -7.33
C THR A 285 -25.25 -16.41 -7.25
N TRP A 286 -24.57 -16.03 -6.19
CA TRP A 286 -23.89 -14.74 -6.08
C TRP A 286 -22.39 -14.93 -6.37
N THR A 287 -21.89 -14.35 -7.46
CA THR A 287 -20.50 -14.47 -7.90
C THR A 287 -19.74 -13.19 -7.57
N ILE A 288 -18.92 -13.24 -6.53
CA ILE A 288 -18.10 -12.10 -6.09
C ILE A 288 -16.84 -12.07 -6.94
N PRO A 289 -16.61 -11.00 -7.74
CA PRO A 289 -15.47 -10.96 -8.66
C PRO A 289 -14.14 -10.83 -7.90
N ALA A 290 -13.07 -11.35 -8.51
CA ALA A 290 -11.74 -11.43 -7.90
C ALA A 290 -11.19 -10.10 -7.36
N HIS A 291 -11.50 -8.97 -8.01
CA HIS A 291 -11.04 -7.65 -7.57
C HIS A 291 -11.66 -7.18 -6.26
N ARG A 292 -12.85 -7.69 -5.89
CA ARG A 292 -13.52 -7.44 -4.61
C ARG A 292 -13.08 -8.39 -3.51
N MET A 293 -12.45 -9.52 -3.86
CA MET A 293 -12.02 -10.55 -2.92
C MET A 293 -10.62 -10.28 -2.37
N LYS A 294 -10.44 -10.49 -1.04
CA LYS A 294 -9.12 -10.36 -0.39
C LYS A 294 -8.09 -11.31 -0.99
N ALA A 295 -8.52 -12.50 -1.42
CA ALA A 295 -7.66 -13.53 -2.00
C ALA A 295 -7.38 -13.34 -3.50
N LYS A 296 -7.94 -12.29 -4.13
CA LYS A 296 -7.83 -12.03 -5.57
C LYS A 296 -8.29 -13.21 -6.45
N ARG A 297 -9.28 -13.97 -5.97
CA ARG A 297 -9.93 -15.07 -6.68
C ARG A 297 -11.43 -14.87 -6.60
N GLU A 298 -12.13 -15.17 -7.67
CA GLU A 298 -13.59 -15.20 -7.71
C GLU A 298 -14.14 -16.14 -6.63
N HIS A 299 -15.30 -15.80 -6.08
CA HIS A 299 -15.97 -16.58 -5.06
C HIS A 299 -17.46 -16.65 -5.35
N ARG A 300 -17.97 -17.87 -5.53
CA ARG A 300 -19.38 -18.14 -5.74
C ARG A 300 -20.04 -18.51 -4.42
N VAL A 301 -21.22 -17.97 -4.17
CA VAL A 301 -22.04 -18.23 -2.98
C VAL A 301 -23.39 -18.72 -3.46
N PRO A 302 -23.86 -19.91 -3.03
CA PRO A 302 -25.18 -20.38 -3.40
C PRO A 302 -26.25 -19.53 -2.72
N LEU A 303 -27.31 -19.22 -3.43
CA LEU A 303 -28.47 -18.49 -2.93
C LEU A 303 -29.59 -19.48 -2.71
N THR A 304 -29.78 -19.91 -1.46
CA THR A 304 -30.95 -20.71 -1.09
C THR A 304 -32.21 -19.87 -1.18
N HIS A 305 -33.37 -20.48 -1.10
CA HIS A 305 -34.65 -19.78 -1.24
C HIS A 305 -34.78 -18.65 -0.22
N GLU A 306 -34.47 -18.92 1.03
CA GLU A 306 -34.58 -17.97 2.15
C GLU A 306 -33.54 -16.85 2.05
N ILE A 307 -32.32 -17.17 1.62
CA ILE A 307 -31.27 -16.15 1.36
C ILE A 307 -31.74 -15.21 0.24
N PHE A 308 -32.36 -15.76 -0.80
CA PHE A 308 -32.85 -14.96 -1.92
C PHE A 308 -34.00 -14.05 -1.50
N GLU A 309 -34.93 -14.51 -0.64
CA GLU A 309 -36.03 -13.66 -0.12
C GLU A 309 -35.52 -12.43 0.66
N ILE A 310 -34.39 -12.51 1.34
CA ILE A 310 -33.79 -11.36 2.02
C ILE A 310 -33.36 -10.26 1.03
N ILE A 311 -32.81 -10.68 -0.13
CA ILE A 311 -32.33 -9.75 -1.16
C ILE A 311 -33.41 -9.39 -2.18
N ARG A 312 -34.48 -10.18 -2.26
CA ARG A 312 -35.63 -9.90 -3.11
C ARG A 312 -36.20 -8.54 -2.75
N GLY A 313 -35.83 -7.52 -3.49
CA GLY A 313 -36.30 -6.13 -3.33
C GLY A 313 -37.36 -5.79 -4.37
N ASP A 314 -37.87 -4.55 -4.30
CA ASP A 314 -38.75 -3.99 -5.31
C ASP A 314 -38.09 -4.04 -6.70
N ASN A 315 -38.84 -4.23 -7.72
CA ASN A 315 -38.60 -4.51 -9.13
C ASN A 315 -37.35 -3.97 -9.85
N GLN A 316 -36.49 -3.19 -9.23
CA GLN A 316 -35.23 -2.69 -9.81
C GLN A 316 -34.04 -3.57 -9.43
N ARG A 317 -33.71 -4.55 -10.27
CA ARG A 317 -32.53 -5.42 -10.11
C ARG A 317 -31.31 -4.83 -10.81
N GLN A 318 -30.90 -3.62 -10.42
CA GLN A 318 -29.72 -2.94 -10.96
C GLN A 318 -28.91 -2.26 -9.84
N GLY A 319 -27.58 -2.27 -9.98
CA GLY A 319 -26.68 -1.63 -9.04
C GLY A 319 -26.63 -2.33 -7.69
N LEU A 320 -26.47 -1.57 -6.60
CA LEU A 320 -26.30 -2.11 -5.25
C LEU A 320 -27.55 -2.83 -4.75
N VAL A 321 -27.38 -4.03 -4.18
CA VAL A 321 -28.45 -4.78 -3.49
C VAL A 321 -28.79 -4.11 -2.16
N PHE A 322 -27.79 -3.52 -1.48
CA PHE A 322 -27.96 -2.83 -0.21
C PHE A 322 -27.52 -1.36 -0.29
N PRO A 323 -28.28 -0.50 -1.00
CA PRO A 323 -27.94 0.90 -1.11
C PRO A 323 -28.20 1.65 0.21
N SER A 324 -27.41 2.70 0.46
CA SER A 324 -27.71 3.71 1.46
C SER A 324 -28.83 4.65 0.97
N SER A 325 -29.33 5.51 1.84
CA SER A 325 -30.32 6.56 1.46
C SER A 325 -29.81 7.52 0.37
N LYS A 326 -28.50 7.57 0.14
CA LYS A 326 -27.85 8.36 -0.93
C LYS A 326 -27.49 7.54 -2.17
N ASN A 327 -28.06 6.34 -2.30
CA ASN A 327 -27.75 5.38 -3.37
C ASN A 327 -26.25 5.05 -3.51
N THR A 328 -25.54 5.01 -2.39
CA THR A 328 -24.13 4.59 -2.28
C THR A 328 -24.03 3.36 -1.39
N THR A 329 -22.87 2.72 -1.33
CA THR A 329 -22.59 1.62 -0.40
C THR A 329 -22.87 2.05 1.05
N ILE A 330 -23.61 1.24 1.82
CA ILE A 330 -23.80 1.46 3.26
C ILE A 330 -22.46 1.51 4.00
N SER A 331 -22.41 2.32 5.08
CA SER A 331 -21.20 2.47 5.90
C SER A 331 -20.67 1.12 6.41
N ASP A 332 -19.36 0.99 6.55
CA ASP A 332 -18.73 -0.18 7.19
C ASP A 332 -19.12 -0.33 8.67
N MET A 333 -19.62 0.72 9.30
CA MET A 333 -20.11 0.68 10.67
C MET A 333 -21.59 0.29 10.77
N THR A 334 -22.36 0.24 9.68
CA THR A 334 -23.82 0.02 9.71
C THR A 334 -24.20 -1.26 10.44
N MET A 335 -23.64 -2.40 10.03
CA MET A 335 -23.92 -3.69 10.66
C MET A 335 -23.36 -3.79 12.08
N SER A 336 -22.18 -3.23 12.32
CA SER A 336 -21.56 -3.19 13.66
C SER A 336 -22.38 -2.33 14.63
N ALA A 337 -22.90 -1.20 14.17
CA ALA A 337 -23.78 -0.33 14.98
C ALA A 337 -25.13 -1.00 15.28
N LEU A 338 -25.67 -1.78 14.34
CA LEU A 338 -26.86 -2.58 14.57
C LEU A 338 -26.62 -3.63 15.66
N MET A 339 -25.57 -4.46 15.53
CA MET A 339 -25.23 -5.45 16.55
C MET A 339 -24.98 -4.83 17.92
N LYS A 340 -24.34 -3.64 17.96
CA LYS A 340 -24.14 -2.92 19.22
C LYS A 340 -25.46 -2.49 19.84
N ARG A 341 -26.43 -2.00 19.06
CA ARG A 341 -27.76 -1.65 19.56
C ARG A 341 -28.53 -2.86 20.07
N MET A 342 -28.48 -3.99 19.35
CA MET A 342 -29.08 -5.26 19.78
C MET A 342 -28.48 -5.71 21.12
N HIS A 343 -27.15 -5.68 21.26
CA HIS A 343 -26.47 -5.97 22.52
C HIS A 343 -26.90 -5.04 23.65
N GLN A 344 -27.11 -3.76 23.40
CA GLN A 344 -27.51 -2.77 24.40
C GLN A 344 -29.00 -2.87 24.79
N SER A 345 -29.86 -3.32 23.87
CA SER A 345 -31.30 -3.50 24.13
C SER A 345 -31.61 -4.81 24.84
N ASP A 346 -30.72 -5.79 24.77
CA ASP A 346 -30.92 -7.08 25.42
C ASP A 346 -30.50 -7.05 26.91
N LYS A 347 -31.23 -7.74 27.77
CA LYS A 347 -31.00 -7.74 29.22
C LYS A 347 -29.65 -8.36 29.64
N ILE A 348 -29.21 -9.37 28.91
CA ILE A 348 -27.97 -10.13 29.18
C ILE A 348 -26.85 -9.64 28.25
N GLY A 349 -27.24 -9.17 27.07
CA GLY A 349 -26.34 -8.81 25.98
C GLY A 349 -25.82 -10.00 25.18
N PHE A 350 -25.03 -9.71 24.18
CA PHE A 350 -24.45 -10.65 23.21
C PHE A 350 -22.94 -10.48 23.19
N VAL A 351 -22.24 -11.30 23.97
CA VAL A 351 -20.78 -11.15 24.18
C VAL A 351 -20.04 -12.41 23.77
N ASP A 352 -18.79 -12.21 23.41
CA ASP A 352 -17.81 -13.26 23.25
C ASP A 352 -17.35 -13.78 24.62
N ALA A 353 -17.39 -15.10 24.83
CA ALA A 353 -17.10 -15.68 26.13
C ALA A 353 -15.68 -15.42 26.62
N LYS A 354 -14.70 -15.36 25.71
CA LYS A 354 -13.29 -15.19 26.07
C LYS A 354 -12.93 -13.73 26.31
N SER A 355 -13.32 -12.83 25.40
CA SER A 355 -12.95 -11.43 25.47
C SER A 355 -13.90 -10.58 26.30
N GLN A 356 -15.10 -11.09 26.62
CA GLN A 356 -16.21 -10.37 27.25
C GLN A 356 -16.63 -9.09 26.52
N LYS A 357 -16.28 -8.99 25.24
CA LYS A 357 -16.64 -7.86 24.37
C LYS A 357 -17.90 -8.19 23.57
N PRO A 358 -18.71 -7.19 23.21
CA PRO A 358 -19.87 -7.38 22.33
C PRO A 358 -19.46 -8.05 21.01
N ALA A 359 -20.23 -9.04 20.58
CA ALA A 359 -20.03 -9.71 19.31
C ALA A 359 -20.08 -8.72 18.14
N VAL A 360 -19.31 -8.99 17.10
CA VAL A 360 -19.19 -8.13 15.92
C VAL A 360 -19.47 -8.91 14.62
N PRO A 361 -19.86 -8.25 13.51
CA PRO A 361 -20.20 -8.95 12.27
C PRO A 361 -19.15 -9.94 11.79
N HIS A 362 -17.87 -9.60 11.93
CA HIS A 362 -16.79 -10.53 11.54
C HIS A 362 -16.68 -11.75 12.46
N GLY A 363 -17.06 -11.60 13.73
CA GLY A 363 -17.11 -12.69 14.71
C GLY A 363 -18.13 -13.76 14.36
N MET A 364 -19.21 -13.42 13.63
CA MET A 364 -20.24 -14.37 13.18
C MET A 364 -19.68 -15.47 12.29
N ARG A 365 -18.60 -15.21 11.57
CA ARG A 365 -17.89 -16.25 10.78
C ARG A 365 -17.20 -17.28 11.67
N SER A 366 -16.75 -16.88 12.86
CA SER A 366 -16.24 -17.81 13.88
C SER A 366 -17.37 -18.62 14.49
N THR A 367 -18.50 -17.98 14.80
CA THR A 367 -19.72 -18.65 15.27
C THR A 367 -20.19 -19.72 14.27
N PHE A 368 -20.24 -19.40 12.99
CA PHE A 368 -20.54 -20.38 11.93
C PHE A 368 -19.57 -21.56 11.91
N ARG A 369 -18.24 -21.31 12.05
CA ARG A 369 -17.25 -22.40 12.12
C ARG A 369 -17.38 -23.26 13.36
N ASP A 370 -17.70 -22.65 14.51
CA ASP A 370 -17.93 -23.38 15.75
C ASP A 370 -19.16 -24.28 15.61
N TRP A 371 -20.26 -23.77 15.00
CA TRP A 371 -21.44 -24.58 14.67
C TRP A 371 -21.09 -25.76 13.74
N VAL A 372 -20.34 -25.54 12.68
CA VAL A 372 -19.90 -26.60 11.75
C VAL A 372 -19.16 -27.72 12.51
N ALA A 373 -18.26 -27.33 13.42
CA ALA A 373 -17.48 -28.31 14.20
C ALA A 373 -18.32 -29.09 15.21
N GLU A 374 -19.30 -28.42 15.87
CA GLU A 374 -20.13 -29.04 16.91
C GLU A 374 -21.29 -29.86 16.34
N ASN A 375 -21.70 -29.60 15.09
CA ASN A 375 -22.85 -30.28 14.46
C ASN A 375 -22.46 -31.22 13.32
N ASN A 376 -21.21 -31.71 13.30
CA ASN A 376 -20.72 -32.70 12.32
C ASN A 376 -20.93 -32.32 10.85
N GLN A 377 -20.89 -31.00 10.56
CA GLN A 377 -21.04 -30.50 9.20
C GLN A 377 -19.71 -30.59 8.43
N SER A 378 -19.76 -30.55 7.09
CA SER A 378 -18.58 -30.61 6.24
C SER A 378 -17.65 -29.40 6.49
N ARG A 379 -16.50 -29.69 7.09
CA ARG A 379 -15.45 -28.66 7.29
C ARG A 379 -14.95 -28.08 5.98
N GLU A 380 -14.83 -28.90 4.94
CA GLU A 380 -14.34 -28.49 3.62
C GLU A 380 -15.32 -27.51 2.96
N ALA A 381 -16.62 -27.86 2.95
CA ALA A 381 -17.65 -26.98 2.46
C ALA A 381 -17.68 -25.64 3.21
N ALA A 382 -17.52 -25.67 4.53
CA ALA A 382 -17.48 -24.45 5.35
C ALA A 382 -16.26 -23.57 5.08
N GLU A 383 -15.07 -24.13 4.93
CA GLU A 383 -13.87 -23.34 4.61
C GLU A 383 -13.95 -22.73 3.19
N LEU A 384 -14.50 -23.48 2.22
CA LEU A 384 -14.78 -22.95 0.88
C LEU A 384 -15.86 -21.87 0.93
N GLN A 385 -16.93 -22.07 1.72
CA GLN A 385 -17.98 -21.06 1.91
C GLN A 385 -17.42 -19.76 2.49
N LEU A 386 -16.50 -19.86 3.41
CA LEU A 386 -15.82 -18.71 4.01
C LEU A 386 -14.72 -18.11 3.13
N ALA A 387 -14.47 -18.63 1.92
CA ALA A 387 -13.35 -18.23 1.06
C ALA A 387 -12.01 -18.23 1.82
N HIS A 388 -11.77 -19.25 2.65
CA HIS A 388 -10.50 -19.48 3.32
C HIS A 388 -9.57 -20.33 2.45
N LYS A 389 -8.28 -20.22 2.68
CA LYS A 389 -7.32 -21.19 2.16
C LYS A 389 -7.43 -22.44 3.02
N PHE A 390 -7.85 -23.53 2.42
CA PHE A 390 -7.99 -24.83 3.08
C PHE A 390 -6.99 -25.82 2.48
N GLY A 391 -6.31 -26.60 3.33
CA GLY A 391 -5.33 -27.58 2.88
C GLY A 391 -3.96 -27.05 2.48
N SER A 392 -3.08 -27.96 2.09
CA SER A 392 -1.76 -27.68 1.56
C SER A 392 -1.82 -27.17 0.10
N ALA A 393 -0.74 -26.59 -0.40
CA ALA A 393 -0.65 -26.19 -1.82
C ALA A 393 -0.85 -27.39 -2.77
N VAL A 394 -0.52 -28.60 -2.33
CA VAL A 394 -0.69 -29.84 -3.07
C VAL A 394 -2.17 -30.23 -3.12
N GLU A 395 -2.89 -30.21 -1.99
CA GLU A 395 -4.33 -30.49 -1.93
C GLU A 395 -5.13 -29.51 -2.80
N HIS A 396 -4.77 -28.22 -2.80
CA HIS A 396 -5.40 -27.21 -3.67
C HIS A 396 -5.28 -27.52 -5.18
N ALA A 397 -4.24 -28.23 -5.61
CA ALA A 397 -4.07 -28.61 -7.01
C ALA A 397 -5.04 -29.71 -7.45
N TYR A 398 -5.56 -30.49 -6.50
CA TYR A 398 -6.50 -31.57 -6.76
C TYR A 398 -7.98 -31.16 -6.63
N TYR A 399 -8.27 -30.08 -5.88
CA TYR A 399 -9.65 -29.56 -5.75
C TYR A 399 -10.06 -28.77 -6.99
N ARG A 400 -10.83 -29.41 -7.88
CA ARG A 400 -11.41 -28.79 -9.09
C ARG A 400 -12.83 -28.27 -8.87
N SER A 401 -13.54 -28.82 -7.89
CA SER A 401 -14.91 -28.41 -7.53
C SER A 401 -14.89 -27.36 -6.41
N ASP A 402 -15.81 -26.42 -6.49
CA ASP A 402 -16.07 -25.45 -5.41
C ASP A 402 -17.14 -25.96 -4.41
N LEU A 403 -17.59 -27.20 -4.58
CA LEU A 403 -18.61 -27.88 -3.75
C LEU A 403 -19.87 -27.04 -3.55
N ILE A 404 -20.33 -26.33 -4.57
CA ILE A 404 -21.40 -25.34 -4.42
C ILE A 404 -22.71 -25.95 -3.94
N ASP A 405 -23.07 -27.14 -4.40
CA ASP A 405 -24.30 -27.83 -4.02
C ASP A 405 -24.24 -28.27 -2.55
N LEU A 406 -23.14 -28.86 -2.11
CA LEU A 406 -22.92 -29.21 -0.69
C LEU A 406 -22.89 -27.96 0.21
N ARG A 407 -22.44 -26.82 -0.32
CA ARG A 407 -22.45 -25.55 0.38
C ARG A 407 -23.85 -24.96 0.49
N ALA A 408 -24.71 -25.19 -0.50
CA ALA A 408 -26.12 -24.81 -0.41
C ALA A 408 -26.81 -25.57 0.73
N GLU A 409 -26.66 -26.89 0.76
CA GLU A 409 -27.18 -27.76 1.85
C GLU A 409 -26.63 -27.30 3.23
N LEU A 410 -25.34 -26.98 3.32
CA LEU A 410 -24.72 -26.46 4.54
C LEU A 410 -25.36 -25.14 5.01
N LEU A 411 -25.72 -24.23 4.09
CA LEU A 411 -26.38 -22.98 4.44
C LEU A 411 -27.83 -23.18 4.89
N ASP A 412 -28.55 -24.13 4.30
CA ASP A 412 -29.90 -24.47 4.74
C ASP A 412 -29.89 -25.12 6.14
N ASN A 413 -28.95 -26.03 6.40
CA ASN A 413 -28.75 -26.59 7.72
C ASN A 413 -28.38 -25.52 8.77
N TRP A 414 -27.58 -24.52 8.37
CA TRP A 414 -27.25 -23.40 9.23
C TRP A 414 -28.48 -22.55 9.56
N LEU A 415 -29.29 -22.21 8.56
CA LEU A 415 -30.54 -21.49 8.80
C LEU A 415 -31.48 -22.24 9.71
N GLN A 416 -31.71 -23.55 9.46
CA GLN A 416 -32.53 -24.38 10.34
C GLN A 416 -32.04 -24.39 11.78
N PHE A 417 -30.73 -24.41 11.99
CA PHE A 417 -30.15 -24.28 13.32
C PHE A 417 -30.40 -22.89 13.94
N LEU A 418 -30.35 -21.82 13.17
CA LEU A 418 -30.63 -20.46 13.66
C LEU A 418 -32.09 -20.28 14.11
N GLU A 419 -33.02 -21.03 13.56
CA GLU A 419 -34.47 -20.90 13.75
C GLU A 419 -35.06 -21.88 14.82
N GLN A 420 -34.25 -22.81 15.34
CA GLN A 420 -34.64 -23.66 16.47
C GLN A 420 -34.87 -22.87 17.74
#